data_65fdbf28c801ee4d61c825314fbf5621
#
_entry.id   65fdbf28c801ee4d61c825314fbf5621
#
_cell.length_a   1.000
_cell.length_b   1.000
_cell.length_c   1.000
_cell.angle_alpha   90.00
_cell.angle_beta   90.00
_cell.angle_gamma   90.00
#
_symmetry.space_group_name_H-M   'P 1'
#
loop_
_entity.id
_entity.type
_entity.pdbx_description
1 polymer ?
#
loop_
_entity_poly.entity_id
_entity_poly.type
_entity_poly.pdbx_seq_one_letter_code
_entity_poly.pdbx_strand_id
1 'polypeptide(L)'
;MTIKEMNAKAVAELTDVINQIDPVQVDALIECLAKANRVIVYGVGREGLMLRALAMRLFHMGLDAHVVGDMTTPPVDKGDVLMVSAGPGYFSTVAALMGVAHSAGARTICFTAQPEEKVPRSADLVVVLPAQTMADDTTGPTSFLPMGSLYEGVQYLFFEYLVLLLGDHMGITPEQMRANH
;
A
#
# COMPACT_ATOMS: atom_id res chain seq x y z
N MET A 1 -16.09 -8.57 -26.79
CA MET A 1 -15.57 -9.22 -25.56
C MET A 1 -16.65 -9.17 -24.50
N THR A 2 -17.00 -10.29 -23.91
CA THR A 2 -18.01 -10.40 -22.83
C THR A 2 -17.40 -10.06 -21.47
N ILE A 3 -18.24 -9.75 -20.47
CA ILE A 3 -17.76 -9.51 -19.10
C ILE A 3 -16.98 -10.73 -18.53
N LYS A 4 -17.35 -11.95 -18.92
CA LYS A 4 -16.66 -13.18 -18.52
C LYS A 4 -15.24 -13.25 -19.09
N GLU A 5 -15.06 -12.89 -20.36
CA GLU A 5 -13.74 -12.83 -21.01
C GLU A 5 -12.88 -11.69 -20.42
N MET A 6 -13.49 -10.53 -20.11
CA MET A 6 -12.81 -9.43 -19.42
C MET A 6 -12.32 -9.87 -18.05
N ASN A 7 -13.20 -10.50 -17.26
CA ASN A 7 -12.84 -10.98 -15.93
C ASN A 7 -11.69 -12.00 -16.00
N ALA A 8 -11.73 -12.96 -16.93
CA ALA A 8 -10.67 -13.95 -17.07
C ALA A 8 -9.30 -13.32 -17.34
N LYS A 9 -9.24 -12.29 -18.20
CA LYS A 9 -7.99 -11.56 -18.49
C LYS A 9 -7.50 -10.76 -17.27
N ALA A 10 -8.39 -9.96 -16.64
CA ALA A 10 -8.02 -9.17 -15.49
C ALA A 10 -7.53 -10.02 -14.31
N VAL A 11 -8.23 -11.12 -14.01
CA VAL A 11 -7.84 -12.03 -12.93
C VAL A 11 -6.50 -12.70 -13.22
N ALA A 12 -6.22 -13.09 -14.48
CA ALA A 12 -4.93 -13.66 -14.85
C ALA A 12 -3.79 -12.68 -14.59
N GLU A 13 -3.90 -11.43 -15.06
CA GLU A 13 -2.87 -10.40 -14.83
C GLU A 13 -2.67 -10.10 -13.32
N LEU A 14 -3.75 -9.96 -12.56
CA LEU A 14 -3.67 -9.74 -11.11
C LEU A 14 -2.97 -10.91 -10.41
N THR A 15 -3.31 -12.14 -10.78
CA THR A 15 -2.69 -13.35 -10.22
C THR A 15 -1.20 -13.41 -10.52
N ASP A 16 -0.81 -13.12 -11.76
CA ASP A 16 0.59 -13.14 -12.18
C ASP A 16 1.44 -12.14 -11.38
N VAL A 17 0.92 -10.95 -11.11
CA VAL A 17 1.64 -9.95 -10.30
C VAL A 17 1.69 -10.35 -8.83
N ILE A 18 0.58 -10.78 -8.24
CA ILE A 18 0.51 -11.19 -6.83
C ILE A 18 1.52 -12.31 -6.54
N ASN A 19 1.66 -13.27 -7.46
CA ASN A 19 2.60 -14.38 -7.31
C ASN A 19 4.08 -13.97 -7.37
N GLN A 20 4.39 -12.76 -7.79
CA GLN A 20 5.75 -12.21 -7.86
C GLN A 20 6.13 -11.37 -6.62
N ILE A 21 5.19 -11.10 -5.72
CA ILE A 21 5.47 -10.31 -4.51
C ILE A 21 6.40 -11.12 -3.60
N ASP A 22 7.48 -10.48 -3.17
CA ASP A 22 8.47 -11.12 -2.29
C ASP A 22 7.92 -11.32 -0.86
N PRO A 23 7.79 -12.56 -0.38
CA PRO A 23 7.29 -12.84 0.95
C PRO A 23 8.16 -12.24 2.08
N VAL A 24 9.46 -12.05 1.86
CA VAL A 24 10.36 -11.42 2.84
C VAL A 24 9.96 -9.97 3.10
N GLN A 25 9.57 -9.24 2.05
CA GLN A 25 9.07 -7.87 2.18
C GLN A 25 7.72 -7.84 2.92
N VAL A 26 6.87 -8.83 2.70
CA VAL A 26 5.58 -8.96 3.39
C VAL A 26 5.77 -9.23 4.88
N ASP A 27 6.65 -10.16 5.25
CA ASP A 27 6.97 -10.46 6.64
C ASP A 27 7.54 -9.22 7.36
N ALA A 28 8.45 -8.48 6.72
CA ALA A 28 8.99 -7.25 7.27
C ALA A 28 7.92 -6.16 7.44
N LEU A 29 6.95 -6.08 6.53
CA LEU A 29 5.81 -5.17 6.61
C LEU A 29 4.91 -5.50 7.81
N ILE A 30 4.56 -6.77 7.99
CA ILE A 30 3.75 -7.25 9.12
C ILE A 30 4.43 -6.91 10.45
N GLU A 31 5.71 -7.25 10.59
CA GLU A 31 6.50 -6.95 11.79
C GLU A 31 6.58 -5.44 12.09
N CYS A 32 6.67 -4.62 11.04
CA CYS A 32 6.70 -3.18 11.18
C CYS A 32 5.36 -2.62 11.68
N LEU A 33 4.25 -3.07 11.10
CA LEU A 33 2.90 -2.62 11.46
C LEU A 33 2.48 -3.09 12.84
N ALA A 34 2.80 -4.32 13.21
CA ALA A 34 2.48 -4.88 14.53
C ALA A 34 3.15 -4.11 15.69
N LYS A 35 4.24 -3.39 15.42
CA LYS A 35 5.00 -2.61 16.41
C LYS A 35 4.76 -1.11 16.33
N ALA A 36 3.99 -0.63 15.36
CA ALA A 36 3.75 0.79 15.15
C ALA A 36 2.87 1.38 16.27
N ASN A 37 3.23 2.57 16.77
CA ASN A 37 2.35 3.32 17.64
C ASN A 37 1.13 3.82 16.87
N ARG A 38 1.37 4.41 15.70
CA ARG A 38 0.35 4.90 14.76
C ARG A 38 0.76 4.54 13.34
N VAL A 39 -0.23 4.30 12.49
CA VAL A 39 -0.04 4.08 11.06
C VAL A 39 -0.70 5.22 10.29
N ILE A 40 0.09 6.00 9.58
CA ILE A 40 -0.39 7.14 8.79
C ILE A 40 -0.20 6.79 7.32
N VAL A 41 -1.22 6.96 6.50
CA VAL A 41 -1.15 6.57 5.09
C VAL A 41 -1.28 7.76 4.15
N TYR A 42 -0.61 7.69 2.99
CA TYR A 42 -0.74 8.68 1.93
C TYR A 42 -0.43 8.09 0.55
N GLY A 43 -1.23 8.47 -0.44
CA GLY A 43 -1.00 8.17 -1.86
C GLY A 43 -1.67 9.20 -2.74
N VAL A 44 -1.19 9.32 -3.98
CA VAL A 44 -1.73 10.24 -4.98
C VAL A 44 -2.81 9.54 -5.80
N GLY A 45 -3.91 10.24 -6.09
CA GLY A 45 -4.95 9.73 -6.97
C GLY A 45 -5.57 8.41 -6.49
N ARG A 46 -5.71 7.45 -7.39
CA ARG A 46 -6.33 6.14 -7.11
C ARG A 46 -5.50 5.27 -6.16
N GLU A 47 -4.17 5.37 -6.20
CA GLU A 47 -3.27 4.72 -5.21
C GLU A 47 -3.65 5.16 -3.78
N GLY A 48 -3.93 6.47 -3.59
CA GLY A 48 -4.39 7.01 -2.31
C GLY A 48 -5.75 6.48 -1.88
N LEU A 49 -6.66 6.17 -2.82
CA LEU A 49 -7.96 5.54 -2.49
C LEU A 49 -7.74 4.12 -1.92
N MET A 50 -6.80 3.36 -2.48
CA MET A 50 -6.47 2.02 -1.97
C MET A 50 -5.87 2.08 -0.56
N LEU A 51 -4.98 3.04 -0.31
CA LEU A 51 -4.42 3.26 1.03
C LEU A 51 -5.47 3.74 2.05
N ARG A 52 -6.44 4.56 1.64
CA ARG A 52 -7.58 4.93 2.50
C ARG A 52 -8.43 3.73 2.87
N ALA A 53 -8.68 2.82 1.93
CA ALA A 53 -9.38 1.56 2.20
C ALA A 53 -8.59 0.70 3.21
N LEU A 54 -7.26 0.61 3.06
CA LEU A 54 -6.41 -0.08 4.03
C LEU A 54 -6.47 0.59 5.41
N ALA A 55 -6.39 1.93 5.50
CA ALA A 55 -6.46 2.64 6.77
C ALA A 55 -7.74 2.31 7.55
N MET A 56 -8.87 2.23 6.87
CA MET A 56 -10.14 1.79 7.47
C MET A 56 -10.04 0.36 8.02
N ARG A 57 -9.40 -0.57 7.28
CA ARG A 57 -9.20 -1.95 7.74
C ARG A 57 -8.29 -2.02 8.96
N LEU A 58 -7.18 -1.26 8.96
CA LEU A 58 -6.28 -1.18 10.11
C LEU A 58 -7.00 -0.62 11.36
N PHE A 59 -7.85 0.39 11.17
CA PHE A 59 -8.72 0.90 12.24
C PHE A 59 -9.67 -0.17 12.77
N HIS A 60 -10.32 -0.94 11.90
CA HIS A 60 -11.17 -2.07 12.33
C HIS A 60 -10.39 -3.14 13.10
N MET A 61 -9.10 -3.31 12.81
CA MET A 61 -8.20 -4.18 13.55
C MET A 61 -7.80 -3.63 14.93
N GLY A 62 -8.16 -2.37 15.23
CA GLY A 62 -7.82 -1.69 16.49
C GLY A 62 -6.48 -0.96 16.47
N LEU A 63 -5.85 -0.82 15.28
CA LEU A 63 -4.66 0.01 15.14
C LEU A 63 -5.06 1.50 15.08
N ASP A 64 -4.19 2.36 15.60
CA ASP A 64 -4.34 3.82 15.51
C ASP A 64 -3.94 4.30 14.09
N ALA A 65 -4.91 4.26 13.17
CA ALA A 65 -4.72 4.47 11.74
C ALA A 65 -5.29 5.81 11.27
N HIS A 66 -4.50 6.57 10.52
CA HIS A 66 -4.83 7.91 10.03
C HIS A 66 -4.51 8.07 8.54
N VAL A 67 -5.14 9.08 7.92
CA VAL A 67 -4.90 9.44 6.53
C VAL A 67 -4.39 10.87 6.46
N VAL A 68 -3.24 11.09 5.81
CA VAL A 68 -2.73 12.45 5.58
C VAL A 68 -3.77 13.27 4.82
N GLY A 69 -4.05 14.46 5.34
CA GLY A 69 -5.04 15.40 4.79
C GLY A 69 -6.39 15.39 5.51
N ASP A 70 -6.66 14.44 6.38
CA ASP A 70 -7.80 14.53 7.29
C ASP A 70 -7.47 15.51 8.41
N MET A 71 -8.45 16.37 8.78
CA MET A 71 -8.23 17.48 9.71
C MET A 71 -7.78 17.04 11.11
N THR A 72 -8.04 15.80 11.46
CA THR A 72 -7.72 15.22 12.78
C THR A 72 -6.49 14.32 12.75
N THR A 73 -5.76 14.25 11.64
CA THR A 73 -4.51 13.49 11.58
C THR A 73 -3.47 14.12 12.50
N PRO A 74 -2.97 13.36 13.50
CA PRO A 74 -1.94 13.87 14.39
C PRO A 74 -0.60 14.06 13.64
N PRO A 75 0.31 14.92 14.14
CA PRO A 75 1.66 14.98 13.60
C PRO A 75 2.35 13.63 13.76
N VAL A 76 3.10 13.24 12.73
CA VAL A 76 3.92 12.01 12.76
C VAL A 76 5.07 12.18 13.75
N ASP A 77 5.39 11.11 14.52
CA ASP A 77 6.43 11.13 15.54
C ASP A 77 7.21 9.79 15.57
N LYS A 78 8.24 9.74 16.38
CA LYS A 78 9.04 8.54 16.61
C LYS A 78 8.18 7.37 17.10
N GLY A 79 8.36 6.21 16.46
CA GLY A 79 7.57 5.00 16.72
C GLY A 79 6.32 4.88 15.85
N ASP A 80 5.98 5.94 15.09
CA ASP A 80 4.94 5.89 14.07
C ASP A 80 5.48 5.32 12.76
N VAL A 81 4.56 4.93 11.89
CA VAL A 81 4.82 4.46 10.53
C VAL A 81 4.08 5.35 9.54
N LEU A 82 4.80 5.93 8.59
CA LEU A 82 4.21 6.53 7.39
C LEU A 82 4.25 5.51 6.24
N MET A 83 3.09 5.07 5.78
CA MET A 83 2.94 4.22 4.61
C MET A 83 2.55 5.07 3.41
N VAL A 84 3.33 5.00 2.34
CA VAL A 84 3.05 5.73 1.10
C VAL A 84 2.97 4.81 -0.10
N SER A 85 2.27 5.24 -1.14
CA SER A 85 2.33 4.63 -2.45
C SER A 85 2.90 5.61 -3.47
N ALA A 86 3.87 5.12 -4.22
CA ALA A 86 4.46 5.77 -5.38
C ALA A 86 4.70 4.70 -6.46
N GLY A 87 3.62 4.23 -7.08
CA GLY A 87 3.66 3.19 -8.12
C GLY A 87 4.69 3.50 -9.21
N PRO A 88 4.68 4.70 -9.81
CA PRO A 88 5.68 5.13 -10.81
C PRO A 88 7.04 5.55 -10.20
N GLY A 89 7.25 5.36 -8.89
CA GLY A 89 8.52 5.63 -8.21
C GLY A 89 8.75 7.06 -7.72
N TYR A 90 7.95 8.04 -8.16
CA TYR A 90 8.11 9.43 -7.71
C TYR A 90 6.82 10.25 -7.79
N PHE A 91 6.50 10.87 -6.67
CA PHE A 91 5.58 12.01 -6.56
C PHE A 91 6.18 13.03 -5.61
N SER A 92 6.17 14.32 -5.98
CA SER A 92 6.77 15.39 -5.16
C SER A 92 6.13 15.50 -3.77
N THR A 93 4.82 15.32 -3.66
CA THR A 93 4.08 15.31 -2.40
C THR A 93 4.46 14.14 -1.50
N VAL A 94 4.63 12.94 -2.08
CA VAL A 94 5.10 11.76 -1.35
C VAL A 94 6.52 12.00 -0.82
N ALA A 95 7.42 12.49 -1.66
CA ALA A 95 8.80 12.80 -1.28
C ALA A 95 8.86 13.84 -0.12
N ALA A 96 8.01 14.87 -0.16
CA ALA A 96 7.93 15.86 0.90
C ALA A 96 7.46 15.26 2.23
N LEU A 97 6.40 14.45 2.21
CA LEU A 97 5.86 13.80 3.41
C LEU A 97 6.84 12.78 4.01
N MET A 98 7.56 12.03 3.18
CA MET A 98 8.63 11.15 3.66
C MET A 98 9.75 11.93 4.34
N GLY A 99 10.12 13.10 3.80
CA GLY A 99 11.07 14.01 4.45
C GLY A 99 10.61 14.47 5.83
N VAL A 100 9.32 14.77 6.00
CA VAL A 100 8.73 15.10 7.31
C VAL A 100 8.81 13.90 8.26
N ALA A 101 8.43 12.71 7.82
CA ALA A 101 8.48 11.49 8.63
C ALA A 101 9.91 11.15 9.09
N HIS A 102 10.90 11.22 8.19
CA HIS A 102 12.32 11.03 8.54
C HIS A 102 12.79 12.05 9.58
N SER A 103 12.42 13.33 9.42
CA SER A 103 12.80 14.39 10.35
C SER A 103 12.20 14.18 11.75
N ALA A 104 11.02 13.55 11.83
CA ALA A 104 10.35 13.18 13.07
C ALA A 104 10.87 11.87 13.68
N GLY A 105 11.71 11.10 12.95
CA GLY A 105 12.19 9.79 13.39
C GLY A 105 11.15 8.68 13.26
N ALA A 106 10.11 8.88 12.47
CA ALA A 106 9.14 7.86 12.12
C ALA A 106 9.69 6.93 11.03
N ARG A 107 9.19 5.71 10.99
CA ARG A 107 9.54 4.73 9.97
C ARG A 107 8.72 4.94 8.71
N THR A 108 9.34 4.75 7.55
CA THR A 108 8.69 4.94 6.25
C THR A 108 8.58 3.63 5.48
N ILE A 109 7.40 3.38 4.91
CA ILE A 109 7.13 2.24 4.03
C ILE A 109 6.64 2.76 2.69
N CYS A 110 7.24 2.29 1.59
CA CYS A 110 6.84 2.67 0.24
C CYS A 110 6.38 1.45 -0.57
N PHE A 111 5.15 1.50 -1.06
CA PHE A 111 4.66 0.59 -2.10
C PHE A 111 4.98 1.17 -3.47
N THR A 112 5.55 0.36 -4.37
CA THR A 112 5.97 0.84 -5.69
C THR A 112 6.08 -0.30 -6.72
N ALA A 113 5.97 0.04 -8.00
CA ALA A 113 6.39 -0.84 -9.09
C ALA A 113 7.83 -0.56 -9.56
N GLN A 114 8.43 0.55 -9.09
CA GLN A 114 9.73 1.07 -9.55
C GLN A 114 10.69 1.24 -8.35
N PRO A 115 11.24 0.15 -7.78
CA PRO A 115 12.01 0.20 -6.53
C PRO A 115 13.31 0.99 -6.64
N GLU A 116 13.83 1.17 -7.85
CA GLU A 116 15.08 1.88 -8.10
C GLU A 116 14.92 3.40 -8.19
N GLU A 117 13.68 3.89 -8.18
CA GLU A 117 13.38 5.31 -8.27
C GLU A 117 13.60 6.05 -6.93
N LYS A 118 13.58 7.38 -7.00
CA LYS A 118 14.02 8.27 -5.92
C LYS A 118 13.24 8.10 -4.61
N VAL A 119 11.91 7.95 -4.67
CA VAL A 119 11.08 7.86 -3.47
C VAL A 119 11.28 6.51 -2.77
N PRO A 120 11.15 5.35 -3.45
CA PRO A 120 11.40 4.06 -2.81
C PRO A 120 12.80 3.92 -2.21
N ARG A 121 13.84 4.40 -2.91
CA ARG A 121 15.22 4.37 -2.41
C ARG A 121 15.43 5.14 -1.10
N SER A 122 14.55 6.06 -0.76
CA SER A 122 14.61 6.80 0.49
C SER A 122 13.77 6.16 1.62
N ALA A 123 12.99 5.13 1.34
CA ALA A 123 12.15 4.47 2.33
C ALA A 123 12.95 3.48 3.20
N ASP A 124 12.54 3.32 4.46
CA ASP A 124 13.12 2.32 5.37
C ASP A 124 12.71 0.88 5.00
N LEU A 125 11.53 0.75 4.37
CA LEU A 125 11.03 -0.52 3.83
C LEU A 125 10.35 -0.25 2.48
N VAL A 126 10.72 -1.04 1.48
CA VAL A 126 10.08 -1.03 0.16
C VAL A 126 9.31 -2.33 -0.03
N VAL A 127 8.06 -2.23 -0.45
CA VAL A 127 7.25 -3.35 -0.88
C VAL A 127 6.99 -3.22 -2.38
N VAL A 128 7.57 -4.11 -3.15
CA VAL A 128 7.48 -4.07 -4.61
C VAL A 128 6.22 -4.79 -5.07
N LEU A 129 5.36 -4.05 -5.75
CA LEU A 129 4.19 -4.56 -6.47
C LEU A 129 4.49 -4.44 -7.97
N PRO A 130 5.02 -5.48 -8.64
CA PRO A 130 5.58 -5.38 -9.98
C PRO A 130 4.49 -5.34 -11.08
N ALA A 131 3.55 -4.41 -10.94
CA ALA A 131 2.44 -4.18 -11.83
C ALA A 131 2.67 -2.96 -12.72
N GLN A 132 2.12 -2.98 -13.93
CA GLN A 132 2.14 -1.82 -14.82
C GLN A 132 1.43 -0.62 -14.18
N THR A 133 2.09 0.53 -14.21
CA THR A 133 1.57 1.81 -13.74
C THR A 133 1.22 2.72 -14.94
N MET A 134 0.64 3.88 -14.67
CA MET A 134 0.35 4.87 -15.71
C MET A 134 1.63 5.47 -16.35
N ALA A 135 2.78 5.37 -15.69
CA ALA A 135 4.03 5.91 -16.21
C ALA A 135 4.66 5.05 -17.32
N ASP A 136 4.31 3.78 -17.37
CA ASP A 136 4.87 2.79 -18.30
C ASP A 136 3.82 2.08 -19.19
N ASP A 137 2.57 2.55 -19.16
CA ASP A 137 1.46 1.96 -19.93
C ASP A 137 1.49 2.30 -21.44
N THR A 138 2.42 3.15 -21.87
CA THR A 138 2.63 3.51 -23.28
C THR A 138 3.86 2.84 -23.89
N THR A 139 4.64 2.08 -23.10
CA THR A 139 5.90 1.44 -23.53
C THR A 139 5.82 -0.07 -23.40
N GLY A 140 5.77 -0.77 -24.51
CA GLY A 140 5.74 -2.25 -24.52
C GLY A 140 4.33 -2.85 -24.44
N PRO A 141 4.20 -4.14 -24.07
CA PRO A 141 2.91 -4.79 -23.88
C PRO A 141 2.11 -4.09 -22.77
N THR A 142 0.91 -3.65 -23.10
CA THR A 142 0.04 -2.97 -22.14
C THR A 142 -0.90 -3.96 -21.46
N SER A 143 -1.15 -3.73 -20.16
CA SER A 143 -2.17 -4.45 -19.41
C SER A 143 -3.54 -4.32 -20.08
N PHE A 144 -4.36 -5.34 -19.93
CA PHE A 144 -5.78 -5.27 -20.27
C PHE A 144 -6.50 -4.22 -19.42
N LEU A 145 -6.06 -4.01 -18.18
CA LEU A 145 -6.58 -2.99 -17.28
C LEU A 145 -5.85 -1.65 -17.54
N PRO A 146 -6.56 -0.61 -18.03
CA PRO A 146 -5.92 0.60 -18.55
C PRO A 146 -5.41 1.54 -17.45
N MET A 147 -4.46 2.43 -17.82
CA MET A 147 -4.06 3.60 -17.04
C MET A 147 -3.64 3.29 -15.60
N GLY A 148 -2.82 2.26 -15.39
CA GLY A 148 -2.35 1.85 -14.07
C GLY A 148 -3.36 1.08 -13.23
N SER A 149 -4.55 0.77 -13.77
CA SER A 149 -5.58 0.01 -13.05
C SER A 149 -5.09 -1.37 -12.56
N LEU A 150 -4.09 -1.95 -13.23
CA LEU A 150 -3.47 -3.19 -12.77
C LEU A 150 -2.76 -2.97 -11.42
N TYR A 151 -1.96 -1.91 -11.29
CA TYR A 151 -1.25 -1.59 -10.06
C TYR A 151 -2.21 -1.36 -8.88
N GLU A 152 -3.26 -0.56 -9.08
CA GLU A 152 -4.25 -0.27 -8.04
C GLU A 152 -5.11 -1.49 -7.70
N GLY A 153 -5.41 -2.34 -8.69
CA GLY A 153 -6.10 -3.62 -8.46
C GLY A 153 -5.26 -4.59 -7.63
N VAL A 154 -3.96 -4.67 -7.92
CA VAL A 154 -2.99 -5.42 -7.11
C VAL A 154 -2.89 -4.84 -5.70
N GLN A 155 -2.81 -3.51 -5.54
CA GLN A 155 -2.80 -2.88 -4.22
C GLN A 155 -4.02 -3.28 -3.39
N TYR A 156 -5.22 -3.22 -3.97
CA TYR A 156 -6.44 -3.58 -3.25
C TYR A 156 -6.38 -5.02 -2.74
N LEU A 157 -6.07 -5.99 -3.62
CA LEU A 157 -5.99 -7.40 -3.24
C LEU A 157 -4.87 -7.67 -2.24
N PHE A 158 -3.70 -7.09 -2.46
CA PHE A 158 -2.57 -7.23 -1.55
C PHE A 158 -2.90 -6.68 -0.16
N PHE A 159 -3.57 -5.54 -0.07
CA PHE A 159 -3.96 -4.96 1.22
C PHE A 159 -4.99 -5.81 1.96
N GLU A 160 -5.93 -6.46 1.26
CA GLU A 160 -6.84 -7.41 1.90
C GLU A 160 -6.09 -8.66 2.40
N TYR A 161 -5.09 -9.15 1.66
CA TYR A 161 -4.23 -10.24 2.13
C TYR A 161 -3.36 -9.82 3.32
N LEU A 162 -2.81 -8.62 3.28
CA LEU A 162 -2.06 -8.04 4.40
C LEU A 162 -2.92 -7.99 5.68
N VAL A 163 -4.18 -7.59 5.57
CA VAL A 163 -5.12 -7.56 6.70
C VAL A 163 -5.32 -8.96 7.30
N LEU A 164 -5.45 -10.00 6.46
CA LEU A 164 -5.58 -11.38 6.92
C LEU A 164 -4.30 -11.86 7.63
N LEU A 165 -3.14 -11.64 7.02
CA LEU A 165 -1.83 -12.04 7.57
C LEU A 165 -1.50 -11.30 8.87
N LEU A 166 -1.74 -9.99 8.90
CA LEU A 166 -1.51 -9.15 10.09
C LEU A 166 -2.49 -9.53 11.21
N GLY A 167 -3.74 -9.84 10.87
CA GLY A 167 -4.74 -10.32 11.83
C GLY A 167 -4.33 -11.64 12.49
N ASP A 168 -3.84 -12.58 11.69
CA ASP A 168 -3.30 -13.86 12.19
C ASP A 168 -2.08 -13.63 13.09
N HIS A 169 -1.13 -12.81 12.64
CA HIS A 169 0.09 -12.46 13.40
C HIS A 169 -0.21 -11.81 14.76
N MET A 170 -1.21 -10.91 14.82
CA MET A 170 -1.60 -10.18 16.02
C MET A 170 -2.66 -10.90 16.86
N GLY A 171 -3.20 -12.03 16.39
CA GLY A 171 -4.27 -12.76 17.06
C GLY A 171 -5.61 -12.01 17.08
N ILE A 172 -5.88 -11.17 16.06
CA ILE A 172 -7.11 -10.37 15.95
C ILE A 172 -8.19 -11.21 15.28
N THR A 173 -9.35 -11.34 15.95
CA THR A 173 -10.47 -12.13 15.42
C THR A 173 -11.40 -11.30 14.54
N PRO A 174 -12.17 -11.96 13.63
CA PRO A 174 -13.20 -11.27 12.85
C PRO A 174 -14.28 -10.59 13.73
N GLU A 175 -14.55 -11.12 14.91
CA GLU A 175 -15.51 -10.55 15.88
C GLU A 175 -14.98 -9.21 16.44
N GLN A 176 -13.68 -9.15 16.79
CA GLN A 176 -13.04 -7.91 17.24
C GLN A 176 -13.09 -6.85 16.15
N MET A 177 -12.79 -7.22 14.89
CA MET A 177 -12.90 -6.29 13.77
C MET A 177 -14.31 -5.77 13.56
N ARG A 178 -15.34 -6.62 13.71
CA ARG A 178 -16.76 -6.19 13.62
C ARG A 178 -17.16 -5.25 14.74
N ALA A 179 -16.60 -5.40 15.94
CA ALA A 179 -16.89 -4.53 17.07
C ALA A 179 -16.39 -3.10 16.87
N ASN A 180 -15.39 -2.89 16.00
CA ASN A 180 -14.84 -1.59 15.64
C ASN A 180 -15.44 -1.00 14.34
N HIS A 181 -16.46 -1.64 13.76
CA HIS A 181 -17.10 -1.22 12.49
C HIS A 181 -18.16 -0.15 12.67
#